data_753c0a87b886272da264d0172e7bc052
#
_entry.id   753c0a87b886272da264d0172e7bc052
#
_cell.length_a   1.000
_cell.length_b   1.000
_cell.length_c   1.000
_cell.angle_alpha   90.00
_cell.angle_beta   90.00
_cell.angle_gamma   90.00
#
_symmetry.space_group_name_H-M   'P 1'
#
loop_
_entity.id
_entity.type
_entity.pdbx_description
1 polymer ?
#
loop_
_entity_poly.entity_id
_entity_poly.type
_entity_poly.pdbx_seq_one_letter_code
_entity_poly.pdbx_strand_id
1 'polypeptide(L)'
;MSTLVTSPGATVAAGATRAPSQWAQRLPIAAVVLALFGWLLWSVSSRQALLLLVGVGLGWGLAAARFGFTTGWRILVEQRDPSGVYGQIILLALLAAVSMPMLAHFPETHAALGPPSISLLVGAFVFGLCMQIADGCGSGTLYKAGLGVPLNMAILPLFALGSFLGSVHLNGWLALGALEPVGLVQSFGATGALLATLAALAVVAVLVGLWSGQRFSLRRMPRRWVWGAVVLALFAALNLLIAGQPWGVVYGFGLWAAKGATALGLFDPTQNAFWSDPGH
;
A
#
# COMPACT_ATOMS: atom_id res chain seq x y z
N MET A 1 10.32 36.36 -62.45
CA MET A 1 10.15 37.56 -61.61
C MET A 1 9.22 37.13 -60.49
N SER A 2 9.71 36.80 -59.33
CA SER A 2 8.93 36.44 -58.16
C SER A 2 9.54 37.16 -56.97
N THR A 3 8.82 38.14 -56.50
CA THR A 3 9.15 39.02 -55.38
C THR A 3 8.91 38.26 -54.04
N LEU A 4 9.98 38.02 -53.32
CA LEU A 4 9.95 37.57 -51.91
C LEU A 4 9.51 38.74 -51.01
N VAL A 5 8.36 38.60 -50.36
CA VAL A 5 7.92 39.47 -49.26
C VAL A 5 8.47 38.89 -47.96
N THR A 6 9.46 39.55 -47.39
CA THR A 6 9.98 39.31 -46.06
C THR A 6 9.09 39.97 -45.01
N SER A 7 8.43 39.15 -44.17
CA SER A 7 7.69 39.62 -43.01
C SER A 7 8.69 39.85 -41.84
N PRO A 8 8.63 40.98 -41.12
CA PRO A 8 9.48 41.20 -39.95
C PRO A 8 8.98 40.39 -38.78
N GLY A 9 9.85 39.51 -38.25
CA GLY A 9 9.59 38.67 -37.11
C GLY A 9 9.35 39.49 -35.85
N ALA A 10 8.18 39.39 -35.29
CA ALA A 10 7.88 39.81 -33.95
C ALA A 10 8.49 38.74 -32.98
N THR A 11 9.64 39.05 -32.41
CA THR A 11 10.18 38.31 -31.27
C THR A 11 9.30 38.57 -30.06
N VAL A 12 8.32 37.70 -29.82
CA VAL A 12 7.63 37.64 -28.54
C VAL A 12 8.66 37.11 -27.54
N ALA A 13 9.16 38.01 -26.72
CA ALA A 13 9.96 37.66 -25.54
C ALA A 13 9.05 36.84 -24.60
N ALA A 14 9.08 35.53 -24.74
CA ALA A 14 8.51 34.62 -23.75
C ALA A 14 9.26 34.88 -22.45
N GLY A 15 8.64 35.57 -21.51
CA GLY A 15 9.10 35.70 -20.16
C GLY A 15 9.26 34.34 -19.56
N ALA A 16 10.50 33.83 -19.53
CA ALA A 16 10.85 32.59 -18.87
C ALA A 16 10.58 32.76 -17.38
N THR A 17 9.38 32.45 -16.96
CA THR A 17 9.10 32.25 -15.53
C THR A 17 10.02 31.12 -15.06
N ARG A 18 11.08 31.47 -14.35
CA ARG A 18 11.98 30.48 -13.72
C ARG A 18 11.12 29.50 -12.94
N ALA A 19 11.15 28.22 -13.34
CA ALA A 19 10.50 27.17 -12.57
C ALA A 19 10.98 27.29 -11.10
N PRO A 20 10.08 27.29 -10.13
CA PRO A 20 10.44 27.45 -8.73
C PRO A 20 11.46 26.36 -8.36
N SER A 21 12.50 26.74 -7.62
CA SER A 21 13.54 25.81 -7.21
C SER A 21 12.89 24.61 -6.50
N GLN A 22 13.45 23.42 -6.68
CA GLN A 22 12.90 22.19 -6.03
C GLN A 22 12.75 22.35 -4.51
N TRP A 23 13.57 23.18 -3.90
CA TRP A 23 13.48 23.53 -2.47
C TRP A 23 12.26 24.37 -2.15
N ALA A 24 11.90 25.35 -2.99
CA ALA A 24 10.70 26.16 -2.80
C ALA A 24 9.40 25.35 -2.86
N GLN A 25 9.39 24.24 -3.57
CA GLN A 25 8.24 23.32 -3.61
C GLN A 25 8.21 22.33 -2.43
N ARG A 26 9.37 21.98 -1.88
CA ARG A 26 9.47 21.01 -0.77
C ARG A 26 9.25 21.64 0.60
N LEU A 27 9.60 22.90 0.78
CA LEU A 27 9.44 23.62 2.05
C LEU A 27 8.00 23.64 2.57
N PRO A 28 6.96 23.99 1.76
CA PRO A 28 5.57 24.00 2.24
C PRO A 28 5.09 22.60 2.64
N ILE A 29 5.50 21.55 1.91
CA ILE A 29 5.15 20.17 2.25
C ILE A 29 5.78 19.77 3.58
N ALA A 30 7.08 20.07 3.76
CA ALA A 30 7.77 19.80 5.03
C ALA A 30 7.15 20.60 6.19
N ALA A 31 6.77 21.85 5.98
CA ALA A 31 6.10 22.67 6.98
C ALA A 31 4.74 22.09 7.39
N VAL A 32 3.94 21.61 6.45
CA VAL A 32 2.66 20.95 6.73
C VAL A 32 2.87 19.65 7.53
N VAL A 33 3.84 18.82 7.14
CA VAL A 33 4.16 17.58 7.88
C VAL A 33 4.60 17.89 9.30
N LEU A 34 5.49 18.89 9.50
CA LEU A 34 5.95 19.30 10.83
C LEU A 34 4.82 19.91 11.67
N ALA A 35 3.94 20.71 11.07
CA ALA A 35 2.78 21.27 11.76
C ALA A 35 1.80 20.16 12.21
N LEU A 36 1.50 19.19 11.34
CA LEU A 36 0.68 18.04 11.68
C LEU A 36 1.34 17.17 12.75
N PHE A 37 2.65 16.95 12.66
CA PHE A 37 3.40 16.22 13.68
C PHE A 37 3.33 16.90 15.05
N GLY A 38 3.58 18.21 15.10
CA GLY A 38 3.47 18.98 16.34
C GLY A 38 2.05 19.00 16.90
N TRP A 39 1.05 19.15 16.03
CA TRP A 39 -0.36 19.09 16.43
C TRP A 39 -0.74 17.72 17.00
N LEU A 40 -0.34 16.61 16.37
CA LEU A 40 -0.58 15.26 16.88
C LEU A 40 0.12 14.99 18.20
N LEU A 41 1.36 15.49 18.38
CA LEU A 41 2.08 15.39 19.66
C LEU A 41 1.31 16.09 20.79
N TRP A 42 0.75 17.26 20.50
CA TRP A 42 0.05 18.07 21.50
C TRP A 42 -1.37 17.58 21.79
N SER A 43 -2.15 17.27 20.72
CA SER A 43 -3.59 17.05 20.84
C SER A 43 -4.01 15.59 20.97
N VAL A 44 -3.15 14.64 20.55
CA VAL A 44 -3.52 13.21 20.49
C VAL A 44 -2.53 12.34 21.27
N SER A 45 -1.37 12.03 20.69
CA SER A 45 -0.33 11.23 21.36
C SER A 45 0.97 11.20 20.53
N SER A 46 2.08 10.91 21.23
CA SER A 46 3.38 10.67 20.57
C SER A 46 3.35 9.49 19.60
N ARG A 47 2.55 8.45 19.91
CA ARG A 47 2.36 7.27 19.04
C ARG A 47 1.79 7.67 17.68
N GLN A 48 0.74 8.49 17.65
CA GLN A 48 0.12 8.96 16.41
C GLN A 48 1.04 9.87 15.60
N ALA A 49 1.81 10.72 16.27
CA ALA A 49 2.80 11.55 15.61
C ALA A 49 3.90 10.71 14.95
N LEU A 50 4.41 9.67 15.62
CA LEU A 50 5.38 8.75 15.04
C LEU A 50 4.80 7.96 13.85
N LEU A 51 3.54 7.52 13.94
CA LEU A 51 2.86 6.83 12.83
C LEU A 51 2.68 7.74 11.60
N LEU A 52 2.49 9.06 11.79
CA LEU A 52 2.51 10.01 10.69
C LEU A 52 3.85 9.96 9.94
N LEU A 53 4.99 9.97 10.64
CA LEU A 53 6.30 9.89 10.02
C LEU A 53 6.53 8.55 9.30
N VAL A 54 6.08 7.45 9.90
CA VAL A 54 6.10 6.12 9.26
C VAL A 54 5.28 6.14 7.98
N GLY A 55 4.07 6.73 8.00
CA GLY A 55 3.22 6.87 6.82
C GLY A 55 3.86 7.70 5.70
N VAL A 56 4.51 8.82 6.07
CA VAL A 56 5.29 9.63 5.11
C VAL A 56 6.44 8.82 4.52
N GLY A 57 7.17 8.04 5.34
CA GLY A 57 8.24 7.17 4.88
C GLY A 57 7.77 6.08 3.93
N LEU A 58 6.64 5.42 4.24
CA LEU A 58 6.02 4.43 3.35
C LEU A 58 5.59 5.05 2.02
N GLY A 59 4.92 6.21 2.06
CA GLY A 59 4.51 6.95 0.86
C GLY A 59 5.69 7.37 0.00
N TRP A 60 6.76 7.87 0.62
CA TRP A 60 7.99 8.23 -0.07
C TRP A 60 8.67 7.00 -0.69
N GLY A 61 8.77 5.89 0.05
CA GLY A 61 9.35 4.64 -0.44
C GLY A 61 8.61 4.09 -1.65
N LEU A 62 7.26 4.07 -1.61
CA LEU A 62 6.42 3.66 -2.72
C LEU A 62 6.61 4.54 -3.96
N ALA A 63 6.61 5.86 -3.76
CA ALA A 63 6.72 6.84 -4.85
C ALA A 63 8.13 6.84 -5.47
N ALA A 64 9.19 6.83 -4.65
CA ALA A 64 10.58 6.87 -5.11
C ALA A 64 10.98 5.59 -5.86
N ALA A 65 10.59 4.44 -5.36
CA ALA A 65 10.85 3.16 -6.02
C ALA A 65 9.87 2.86 -7.16
N ARG A 66 8.77 3.61 -7.27
CA ARG A 66 7.60 3.27 -8.10
C ARG A 66 7.19 1.82 -7.86
N PHE A 67 7.19 1.45 -6.58
CA PHE A 67 6.94 0.08 -6.16
C PHE A 67 5.43 -0.16 -6.19
N GLY A 68 4.98 -1.06 -7.07
CA GLY A 68 3.56 -1.37 -7.23
C GLY A 68 3.35 -2.86 -7.45
N PHE A 69 2.34 -3.40 -6.78
CA PHE A 69 1.95 -4.81 -6.95
C PHE A 69 1.52 -5.07 -8.39
N THR A 70 0.65 -4.24 -8.92
CA THR A 70 0.05 -4.36 -10.26
C THR A 70 1.09 -4.31 -11.36
N THR A 71 1.98 -3.30 -11.32
CA THR A 71 2.99 -3.08 -12.37
C THR A 71 3.93 -4.27 -12.51
N GLY A 72 4.36 -4.88 -11.39
CA GLY A 72 5.24 -6.05 -11.41
C GLY A 72 4.63 -7.25 -12.13
N TRP A 73 3.37 -7.55 -11.83
CA TRP A 73 2.65 -8.66 -12.46
C TRP A 73 2.33 -8.38 -13.93
N ARG A 74 1.94 -7.15 -14.27
CA ARG A 74 1.70 -6.76 -15.67
C ARG A 74 2.93 -6.92 -16.53
N ILE A 75 4.07 -6.41 -16.09
CA ILE A 75 5.35 -6.54 -16.81
C ILE A 75 5.75 -8.02 -16.95
N LEU A 76 5.52 -8.82 -15.90
CA LEU A 76 5.75 -10.25 -15.97
C LEU A 76 4.92 -10.93 -17.06
N VAL A 77 3.62 -10.60 -17.17
CA VAL A 77 2.71 -11.19 -18.15
C VAL A 77 3.03 -10.71 -19.59
N GLU A 78 3.22 -9.41 -19.76
CA GLU A 78 3.39 -8.79 -21.09
C GLU A 78 4.80 -8.96 -21.65
N GLN A 79 5.83 -8.84 -20.78
CA GLN A 79 7.24 -8.75 -21.21
C GLN A 79 8.08 -9.94 -20.75
N ARG A 80 7.50 -10.88 -19.99
CA ARG A 80 8.24 -11.99 -19.36
C ARG A 80 9.39 -11.52 -18.45
N ASP A 81 9.32 -10.27 -17.95
CA ASP A 81 10.30 -9.74 -16.98
C ASP A 81 9.82 -9.96 -15.54
N PRO A 82 10.47 -10.84 -14.77
CA PRO A 82 10.08 -11.16 -13.40
C PRO A 82 10.60 -10.18 -12.35
N SER A 83 11.37 -9.15 -12.75
CA SER A 83 12.07 -8.25 -11.82
C SER A 83 11.15 -7.61 -10.78
N GLY A 84 9.95 -7.16 -11.18
CA GLY A 84 8.99 -6.54 -10.29
C GLY A 84 8.41 -7.53 -9.27
N VAL A 85 8.12 -8.76 -9.69
CA VAL A 85 7.60 -9.81 -8.79
C VAL A 85 8.70 -10.29 -7.84
N TYR A 86 9.93 -10.43 -8.30
CA TYR A 86 11.06 -10.73 -7.41
C TYR A 86 11.29 -9.63 -6.37
N GLY A 87 11.08 -8.34 -6.72
CA GLY A 87 11.10 -7.25 -5.74
C GLY A 87 10.04 -7.43 -4.65
N GLN A 88 8.84 -7.86 -5.01
CA GLN A 88 7.77 -8.16 -4.05
C GLN A 88 8.11 -9.36 -3.17
N ILE A 89 8.69 -10.43 -3.73
CA ILE A 89 9.16 -11.59 -2.96
C ILE A 89 10.22 -11.19 -1.95
N ILE A 90 11.17 -10.33 -2.33
CA ILE A 90 12.19 -9.81 -1.40
C ILE A 90 11.52 -9.01 -0.27
N LEU A 91 10.58 -8.13 -0.61
CA LEU A 91 9.85 -7.35 0.40
C LEU A 91 9.15 -8.27 1.40
N LEU A 92 8.41 -9.27 0.90
CA LEU A 92 7.68 -10.22 1.75
C LEU A 92 8.63 -11.07 2.60
N ALA A 93 9.76 -11.51 2.04
CA ALA A 93 10.78 -12.27 2.78
C ALA A 93 11.40 -11.44 3.91
N LEU A 94 11.74 -10.17 3.64
CA LEU A 94 12.26 -9.24 4.65
C LEU A 94 11.22 -8.96 5.74
N LEU A 95 9.97 -8.74 5.35
CA LEU A 95 8.88 -8.54 6.30
C LEU A 95 8.65 -9.78 7.17
N ALA A 96 8.62 -10.96 6.59
CA ALA A 96 8.48 -12.21 7.35
C ALA A 96 9.63 -12.39 8.33
N ALA A 97 10.88 -12.14 7.90
CA ALA A 97 12.06 -12.26 8.75
C ALA A 97 12.03 -11.34 9.98
N VAL A 98 11.38 -10.16 9.87
CA VAL A 98 11.24 -9.22 10.98
C VAL A 98 9.94 -9.43 11.75
N SER A 99 8.80 -9.59 11.06
CA SER A 99 7.48 -9.65 11.70
C SER A 99 7.23 -10.96 12.46
N MET A 100 7.72 -12.12 11.98
CA MET A 100 7.46 -13.38 12.67
C MET A 100 8.11 -13.46 14.07
N PRO A 101 9.38 -13.07 14.26
CA PRO A 101 9.95 -12.94 15.59
C PRO A 101 9.25 -11.88 16.45
N MET A 102 8.87 -10.74 15.86
CA MET A 102 8.16 -9.69 16.59
C MET A 102 6.83 -10.20 17.14
N LEU A 103 6.02 -10.86 16.32
CA LEU A 103 4.73 -11.44 16.72
C LEU A 103 4.85 -12.53 17.80
N ALA A 104 6.01 -13.20 17.89
CA ALA A 104 6.24 -14.20 18.91
C ALA A 104 6.77 -13.65 20.24
N HIS A 105 7.52 -12.55 20.22
CA HIS A 105 8.20 -12.02 21.41
C HIS A 105 7.52 -10.79 22.02
N PHE A 106 6.77 -10.01 21.22
CA PHE A 106 6.10 -8.82 21.71
C PHE A 106 4.58 -9.05 21.82
N PRO A 107 4.04 -9.21 23.04
CA PRO A 107 2.62 -9.49 23.27
C PRO A 107 1.70 -8.36 22.80
N GLU A 108 2.25 -7.16 22.62
CA GLU A 108 1.52 -5.98 22.11
C GLU A 108 1.31 -6.01 20.60
N THR A 109 1.96 -6.95 19.88
CA THR A 109 1.85 -7.04 18.43
C THR A 109 0.85 -8.13 18.04
N HIS A 110 -0.04 -7.77 17.12
CA HIS A 110 -1.09 -8.66 16.64
C HIS A 110 -0.96 -8.91 15.15
N ALA A 111 -1.16 -10.16 14.73
CA ALA A 111 -1.28 -10.50 13.32
C ALA A 111 -2.67 -10.14 12.81
N ALA A 112 -2.76 -9.64 11.58
CA ALA A 112 -4.05 -9.51 10.89
C ALA A 112 -4.50 -10.89 10.40
N LEU A 113 -5.32 -11.57 11.20
CA LEU A 113 -5.85 -12.88 10.88
C LEU A 113 -7.23 -12.74 10.23
N GLY A 114 -7.33 -13.17 8.98
CA GLY A 114 -8.61 -13.28 8.26
C GLY A 114 -9.00 -14.74 8.07
N PRO A 115 -10.29 -15.11 8.25
CA PRO A 115 -10.75 -16.47 8.03
C PRO A 115 -10.66 -16.81 6.54
N PRO A 116 -10.09 -17.98 6.16
CA PRO A 116 -10.23 -18.51 4.82
C PRO A 116 -11.71 -18.73 4.52
N SER A 117 -12.25 -18.02 3.53
CA SER A 117 -13.69 -18.00 3.27
C SER A 117 -13.98 -17.98 1.76
N ILE A 118 -15.19 -18.39 1.39
CA ILE A 118 -15.68 -18.31 0.00
C ILE A 118 -15.67 -16.83 -0.44
N SER A 119 -16.09 -15.93 0.43
CA SER A 119 -16.08 -14.49 0.15
C SER A 119 -14.65 -13.95 -0.09
N LEU A 120 -13.65 -14.46 0.65
CA LEU A 120 -12.25 -14.11 0.42
C LEU A 120 -11.79 -14.56 -0.97
N LEU A 121 -12.13 -15.77 -1.39
CA LEU A 121 -11.74 -16.30 -2.70
C LEU A 121 -12.35 -15.47 -3.84
N VAL A 122 -13.67 -15.23 -3.78
CA VAL A 122 -14.38 -14.42 -4.79
C VAL A 122 -13.90 -12.98 -4.75
N GLY A 123 -13.79 -12.40 -3.56
CA GLY A 123 -13.32 -11.03 -3.38
C GLY A 123 -11.89 -10.80 -3.87
N ALA A 124 -11.00 -11.75 -3.61
CA ALA A 124 -9.61 -11.68 -4.09
C ALA A 124 -9.53 -11.76 -5.63
N PHE A 125 -10.35 -12.60 -6.26
CA PHE A 125 -10.42 -12.69 -7.72
C PHE A 125 -10.94 -11.38 -8.34
N VAL A 126 -12.06 -10.86 -7.85
CA VAL A 126 -12.63 -9.57 -8.32
C VAL A 126 -11.67 -8.42 -8.06
N PHE A 127 -11.05 -8.39 -6.87
CA PHE A 127 -10.03 -7.38 -6.54
C PHE A 127 -8.83 -7.44 -7.50
N GLY A 128 -8.36 -8.64 -7.86
CA GLY A 128 -7.28 -8.82 -8.83
C GLY A 128 -7.60 -8.23 -10.20
N LEU A 129 -8.83 -8.41 -10.70
CA LEU A 129 -9.31 -7.79 -11.93
C LEU A 129 -9.39 -6.26 -11.82
N CYS A 130 -10.04 -5.75 -10.77
CA CYS A 130 -10.20 -4.32 -10.53
C CYS A 130 -8.84 -3.62 -10.34
N MET A 131 -7.89 -4.28 -9.70
CA MET A 131 -6.53 -3.77 -9.47
C MET A 131 -5.78 -3.50 -10.80
N GLN A 132 -6.04 -4.29 -11.86
CA GLN A 132 -5.45 -4.04 -13.17
C GLN A 132 -6.05 -2.81 -13.86
N ILE A 133 -7.35 -2.59 -13.71
CA ILE A 133 -8.06 -1.42 -14.23
C ILE A 133 -7.62 -0.15 -13.47
N ALA A 134 -7.56 -0.23 -12.15
CA ALA A 134 -7.16 0.87 -11.27
C ALA A 134 -5.65 1.20 -11.35
N ASP A 135 -4.87 0.35 -11.99
CA ASP A 135 -3.40 0.42 -12.02
C ASP A 135 -2.78 0.52 -10.62
N GLY A 136 -3.40 -0.12 -9.61
CA GLY A 136 -2.90 -0.10 -8.24
C GLY A 136 -3.73 -0.92 -7.26
N CYS A 137 -3.06 -1.48 -6.25
CA CYS A 137 -3.70 -1.95 -5.02
C CYS A 137 -4.05 -0.75 -4.12
N GLY A 138 -4.54 -0.96 -2.90
CA GLY A 138 -4.90 0.14 -2.00
C GLY A 138 -3.79 1.16 -1.78
N SER A 139 -2.59 0.70 -1.40
CA SER A 139 -1.42 1.57 -1.24
C SER A 139 -0.90 2.14 -2.57
N GLY A 140 -0.99 1.34 -3.64
CA GLY A 140 -0.64 1.76 -5.00
C GLY A 140 -1.50 2.92 -5.48
N THR A 141 -2.80 2.83 -5.30
CA THR A 141 -3.77 3.87 -5.63
C THR A 141 -3.52 5.14 -4.80
N LEU A 142 -3.25 4.99 -3.49
CA LEU A 142 -3.00 6.12 -2.60
C LEU A 142 -1.79 6.93 -3.02
N TYR A 143 -0.62 6.29 -3.20
CA TYR A 143 0.58 7.06 -3.56
C TYR A 143 0.51 7.65 -4.97
N LYS A 144 -0.15 6.96 -5.93
CA LYS A 144 -0.36 7.49 -7.28
C LYS A 144 -1.32 8.68 -7.29
N ALA A 145 -2.38 8.64 -6.47
CA ALA A 145 -3.24 9.80 -6.26
C ALA A 145 -2.45 10.98 -5.66
N GLY A 146 -1.57 10.72 -4.70
CA GLY A 146 -0.64 11.71 -4.15
C GLY A 146 0.34 12.28 -5.17
N LEU A 147 0.67 11.52 -6.22
CA LEU A 147 1.46 11.99 -7.36
C LEU A 147 0.61 12.76 -8.41
N GLY A 148 -0.68 12.92 -8.18
CA GLY A 148 -1.58 13.65 -9.08
C GLY A 148 -2.10 12.83 -10.26
N VAL A 149 -2.08 11.49 -10.21
CA VAL A 149 -2.66 10.65 -11.27
C VAL A 149 -4.19 10.72 -11.20
N PRO A 150 -4.89 11.29 -12.19
CA PRO A 150 -6.32 11.58 -12.11
C PRO A 150 -7.19 10.34 -11.87
N LEU A 151 -6.86 9.24 -12.54
CA LEU A 151 -7.55 7.96 -12.35
C LEU A 151 -7.54 7.52 -10.88
N ASN A 152 -6.37 7.54 -10.26
CA ASN A 152 -6.21 7.10 -8.88
C ASN A 152 -6.87 8.08 -7.89
N MET A 153 -6.88 9.37 -8.20
CA MET A 153 -7.62 10.38 -7.41
C MET A 153 -9.13 10.12 -7.44
N ALA A 154 -9.69 9.75 -8.60
CA ALA A 154 -11.11 9.43 -8.73
C ALA A 154 -11.48 8.10 -8.08
N ILE A 155 -10.57 7.13 -8.05
CA ILE A 155 -10.80 5.81 -7.45
C ILE A 155 -10.76 5.85 -5.91
N LEU A 156 -10.00 6.74 -5.28
CA LEU A 156 -9.87 6.78 -3.82
C LEU A 156 -11.20 6.88 -3.07
N PRO A 157 -12.14 7.78 -3.42
CA PRO A 157 -13.44 7.85 -2.76
C PRO A 157 -14.26 6.56 -2.92
N LEU A 158 -14.20 5.95 -4.10
CA LEU A 158 -14.88 4.68 -4.38
C LEU A 158 -14.25 3.54 -3.58
N PHE A 159 -12.94 3.57 -3.39
CA PHE A 159 -12.21 2.62 -2.57
C PHE A 159 -12.63 2.72 -1.09
N ALA A 160 -12.76 3.94 -0.58
CA ALA A 160 -13.22 4.20 0.78
C ALA A 160 -14.66 3.70 0.99
N LEU A 161 -15.55 4.02 0.05
CA LEU A 161 -16.94 3.56 0.08
C LEU A 161 -17.04 2.04 0.00
N GLY A 162 -16.31 1.39 -0.92
CA GLY A 162 -16.29 -0.07 -1.06
C GLY A 162 -15.77 -0.79 0.18
N SER A 163 -14.71 -0.25 0.82
CA SER A 163 -14.18 -0.77 2.07
C SER A 163 -15.20 -0.67 3.22
N PHE A 164 -15.88 0.46 3.32
CA PHE A 164 -16.94 0.67 4.31
C PHE A 164 -18.12 -0.29 4.09
N LEU A 165 -18.66 -0.37 2.88
CA LEU A 165 -19.78 -1.27 2.57
C LEU A 165 -19.42 -2.74 2.79
N GLY A 166 -18.19 -3.14 2.46
CA GLY A 166 -17.69 -4.48 2.72
C GLY A 166 -17.66 -4.82 4.21
N SER A 167 -17.25 -3.87 5.06
CA SER A 167 -17.24 -4.05 6.51
C SER A 167 -18.64 -4.07 7.14
N VAL A 168 -19.55 -3.24 6.65
CA VAL A 168 -20.96 -3.22 7.10
C VAL A 168 -21.65 -4.56 6.87
N HIS A 169 -21.35 -5.22 5.76
CA HIS A 169 -21.97 -6.50 5.37
C HIS A 169 -21.08 -7.71 5.67
N LEU A 170 -20.04 -7.57 6.50
CA LEU A 170 -19.03 -8.61 6.73
C LEU A 170 -19.64 -9.94 7.17
N ASN A 171 -20.58 -9.92 8.12
CA ASN A 171 -21.23 -11.13 8.62
C ASN A 171 -22.00 -11.90 7.53
N GLY A 172 -22.66 -11.18 6.61
CA GLY A 172 -23.32 -11.79 5.45
C GLY A 172 -22.31 -12.47 4.51
N TRP A 173 -21.16 -11.86 4.31
CA TRP A 173 -20.09 -12.44 3.50
C TRP A 173 -19.49 -13.69 4.14
N LEU A 174 -19.27 -13.68 5.46
CA LEU A 174 -18.73 -14.82 6.20
C LEU A 174 -19.74 -15.98 6.30
N ALA A 175 -21.02 -15.67 6.32
CA ALA A 175 -22.10 -16.70 6.32
C ALA A 175 -22.12 -17.58 5.06
N LEU A 176 -21.47 -17.16 3.96
CA LEU A 176 -21.30 -17.98 2.76
C LEU A 176 -20.39 -19.20 3.00
N GLY A 177 -19.67 -19.23 4.09
CA GLY A 177 -18.76 -20.28 4.50
C GLY A 177 -17.37 -19.72 4.79
N ALA A 178 -16.92 -19.92 6.02
CA ALA A 178 -15.61 -19.51 6.51
C ALA A 178 -15.02 -20.62 7.41
N LEU A 179 -13.71 -20.79 7.31
CA LEU A 179 -12.93 -21.66 8.20
C LEU A 179 -12.35 -20.83 9.35
N GLU A 180 -11.94 -21.48 10.41
CA GLU A 180 -11.20 -20.81 11.50
C GLU A 180 -9.92 -20.16 10.98
N PRO A 181 -9.62 -18.93 11.41
CA PRO A 181 -8.40 -18.24 11.02
C PRO A 181 -7.17 -18.96 11.61
N VAL A 182 -6.17 -19.21 10.77
CA VAL A 182 -4.94 -19.91 11.18
C VAL A 182 -3.81 -18.92 11.36
N GLY A 183 -3.32 -18.79 12.59
CA GLY A 183 -2.12 -18.01 12.89
C GLY A 183 -0.86 -18.86 12.71
N LEU A 184 -0.05 -18.60 11.71
CA LEU A 184 1.17 -19.37 11.45
C LEU A 184 2.13 -19.37 12.64
N VAL A 185 2.31 -18.21 13.29
CA VAL A 185 3.20 -18.10 14.47
C VAL A 185 2.64 -18.86 15.66
N GLN A 186 1.32 -18.86 15.83
CA GLN A 186 0.64 -19.61 16.90
C GLN A 186 0.71 -21.12 16.68
N SER A 187 0.61 -21.57 15.41
CA SER A 187 0.59 -22.99 15.05
C SER A 187 1.99 -23.61 14.96
N PHE A 188 2.98 -22.89 14.44
CA PHE A 188 4.32 -23.43 14.12
C PHE A 188 5.45 -22.71 14.86
N GLY A 189 5.15 -21.75 15.73
CA GLY A 189 6.15 -20.87 16.34
C GLY A 189 6.78 -19.90 15.34
N ALA A 190 7.60 -18.96 15.81
CA ALA A 190 8.23 -17.94 14.96
C ALA A 190 9.11 -18.55 13.86
N THR A 191 9.96 -19.50 14.22
CA THR A 191 10.88 -20.14 13.26
C THR A 191 10.15 -21.00 12.25
N GLY A 192 9.17 -21.81 12.68
CA GLY A 192 8.38 -22.63 11.77
C GLY A 192 7.54 -21.79 10.80
N ALA A 193 6.90 -20.72 11.27
CA ALA A 193 6.16 -19.75 10.46
C ALA A 193 7.06 -19.06 9.43
N LEU A 194 8.26 -18.62 9.84
CA LEU A 194 9.24 -18.01 8.95
C LEU A 194 9.67 -18.99 7.85
N LEU A 195 10.08 -20.20 8.23
CA LEU A 195 10.52 -21.21 7.25
C LEU A 195 9.41 -21.59 6.28
N ALA A 196 8.18 -21.79 6.76
CA ALA A 196 7.03 -22.07 5.90
C ALA A 196 6.76 -20.92 4.91
N THR A 197 6.81 -19.67 5.38
CA THR A 197 6.62 -18.50 4.53
C THR A 197 7.74 -18.36 3.50
N LEU A 198 9.01 -18.52 3.89
CA LEU A 198 10.13 -18.47 2.96
C LEU A 198 10.09 -19.60 1.94
N ALA A 199 9.70 -20.82 2.34
CA ALA A 199 9.51 -21.93 1.43
C ALA A 199 8.40 -21.65 0.40
N ALA A 200 7.25 -21.10 0.82
CA ALA A 200 6.18 -20.69 -0.08
C ALA A 200 6.64 -19.62 -1.07
N LEU A 201 7.36 -18.60 -0.59
CA LEU A 201 7.94 -17.56 -1.45
C LEU A 201 8.97 -18.11 -2.43
N ALA A 202 9.79 -19.08 -2.01
CA ALA A 202 10.75 -19.76 -2.89
C ALA A 202 10.03 -20.56 -3.98
N VAL A 203 8.94 -21.26 -3.66
CA VAL A 203 8.11 -21.95 -4.66
C VAL A 203 7.57 -20.96 -5.69
N VAL A 204 7.00 -19.83 -5.24
CA VAL A 204 6.51 -18.77 -6.14
C VAL A 204 7.65 -18.23 -7.00
N ALA A 205 8.84 -17.99 -6.44
CA ALA A 205 10.00 -17.51 -7.20
C ALA A 205 10.44 -18.51 -8.28
N VAL A 206 10.41 -19.80 -7.97
CA VAL A 206 10.72 -20.87 -8.94
C VAL A 206 9.67 -20.91 -10.05
N LEU A 207 8.37 -20.89 -9.72
CA LEU A 207 7.29 -20.89 -10.70
C LEU A 207 7.37 -19.68 -11.63
N VAL A 208 7.61 -18.49 -11.09
CA VAL A 208 7.81 -17.26 -11.86
C VAL A 208 9.05 -17.37 -12.75
N GLY A 209 10.13 -17.93 -12.23
CA GLY A 209 11.36 -18.17 -13.00
C GLY A 209 11.17 -19.15 -14.15
N LEU A 210 10.45 -20.24 -13.94
CA LEU A 210 10.12 -21.22 -14.97
C LEU A 210 9.23 -20.60 -16.06
N TRP A 211 8.20 -19.84 -15.64
CA TRP A 211 7.28 -19.22 -16.58
C TRP A 211 7.93 -18.10 -17.41
N SER A 212 8.77 -17.27 -16.79
CA SER A 212 9.49 -16.19 -17.49
C SER A 212 10.70 -16.65 -18.28
N GLY A 213 11.21 -17.86 -18.04
CA GLY A 213 12.48 -18.35 -18.58
C GLY A 213 13.71 -17.68 -17.96
N GLN A 214 13.53 -16.89 -16.90
CA GLN A 214 14.60 -16.14 -16.23
C GLN A 214 14.74 -16.56 -14.77
N ARG A 215 15.93 -17.03 -14.39
CA ARG A 215 16.22 -17.38 -13.02
C ARG A 215 16.36 -16.12 -12.13
N PHE A 216 15.98 -16.27 -10.86
CA PHE A 216 16.20 -15.23 -9.86
C PHE A 216 17.67 -14.82 -9.81
N SER A 217 17.93 -13.51 -9.93
CA SER A 217 19.27 -12.95 -9.82
C SER A 217 19.22 -11.52 -9.31
N LEU A 218 19.73 -11.29 -8.10
CA LEU A 218 19.84 -9.95 -7.51
C LEU A 218 20.67 -8.99 -8.35
N ARG A 219 21.69 -9.49 -9.08
CA ARG A 219 22.57 -8.68 -9.90
C ARG A 219 21.87 -8.08 -11.13
N ARG A 220 20.82 -8.74 -11.63
CA ARG A 220 20.04 -8.31 -12.80
C ARG A 220 18.87 -7.41 -12.43
N MET A 221 18.50 -7.40 -11.14
CA MET A 221 17.37 -6.59 -10.67
C MET A 221 17.72 -5.10 -10.66
N PRO A 222 16.83 -4.22 -11.13
CA PRO A 222 16.97 -2.79 -10.96
C PRO A 222 17.12 -2.43 -9.48
N ARG A 223 18.14 -1.67 -9.12
CA ARG A 223 18.43 -1.27 -7.74
C ARG A 223 17.21 -0.66 -7.04
N ARG A 224 16.35 0.03 -7.79
CA ARG A 224 15.12 0.64 -7.25
C ARG A 224 14.17 -0.36 -6.58
N TRP A 225 14.05 -1.58 -7.13
CA TRP A 225 13.19 -2.63 -6.58
C TRP A 225 13.74 -3.16 -5.25
N VAL A 226 15.04 -3.41 -5.20
CA VAL A 226 15.70 -3.89 -3.96
C VAL A 226 15.66 -2.80 -2.89
N TRP A 227 16.01 -1.57 -3.25
CA TRP A 227 15.98 -0.43 -2.33
C TRP A 227 14.57 -0.17 -1.81
N GLY A 228 13.59 -0.16 -2.69
CA GLY A 228 12.18 -0.01 -2.33
C GLY A 228 11.72 -1.10 -1.37
N ALA A 229 12.07 -2.37 -1.63
CA ALA A 229 11.74 -3.48 -0.74
C ALA A 229 12.34 -3.28 0.67
N VAL A 230 13.62 -2.89 0.77
CA VAL A 230 14.27 -2.65 2.06
C VAL A 230 13.62 -1.50 2.82
N VAL A 231 13.39 -0.36 2.16
CA VAL A 231 12.78 0.83 2.79
C VAL A 231 11.35 0.52 3.25
N LEU A 232 10.56 -0.13 2.39
CA LEU A 232 9.19 -0.48 2.74
C LEU A 232 9.14 -1.52 3.86
N ALA A 233 10.04 -2.51 3.87
CA ALA A 233 10.15 -3.47 4.96
C ALA A 233 10.50 -2.79 6.30
N LEU A 234 11.44 -1.85 6.29
CA LEU A 234 11.82 -1.09 7.47
C LEU A 234 10.64 -0.30 8.05
N PHE A 235 9.97 0.51 7.22
CA PHE A 235 8.85 1.31 7.69
C PHE A 235 7.62 0.46 8.07
N ALA A 236 7.38 -0.67 7.40
CA ALA A 236 6.30 -1.58 7.79
C ALA A 236 6.61 -2.31 9.11
N ALA A 237 7.88 -2.65 9.37
CA ALA A 237 8.31 -3.17 10.66
C ALA A 237 8.19 -2.13 11.78
N LEU A 238 8.57 -0.87 11.52
CA LEU A 238 8.36 0.24 12.46
C LEU A 238 6.86 0.46 12.71
N ASN A 239 6.02 0.35 11.68
CA ASN A 239 4.57 0.41 11.87
C ASN A 239 4.08 -0.70 12.81
N LEU A 240 4.49 -1.95 12.58
CA LEU A 240 4.12 -3.07 13.45
C LEU A 240 4.56 -2.82 14.90
N LEU A 241 5.78 -2.33 15.11
CA LEU A 241 6.31 -2.04 16.44
C LEU A 241 5.54 -0.91 17.14
N ILE A 242 5.23 0.18 16.42
CA ILE A 242 4.59 1.36 17.00
C ILE A 242 3.08 1.17 17.09
N ALA A 243 2.44 0.63 16.06
CA ALA A 243 0.98 0.45 16.00
C ALA A 243 0.51 -0.85 16.65
N GLY A 244 1.40 -1.82 16.89
CA GLY A 244 1.04 -3.14 17.38
C GLY A 244 0.31 -4.01 16.34
N GLN A 245 0.07 -3.48 15.14
CA GLN A 245 -0.67 -4.16 14.07
C GLN A 245 -0.04 -3.88 12.70
N PRO A 246 -0.25 -4.77 11.71
CA PRO A 246 0.24 -4.54 10.35
C PRO A 246 -0.36 -3.29 9.72
N TRP A 247 0.37 -2.69 8.80
CA TRP A 247 -0.09 -1.52 8.06
C TRP A 247 -1.32 -1.83 7.21
N GLY A 248 -2.45 -1.18 7.52
CA GLY A 248 -3.76 -1.40 6.91
C GLY A 248 -4.36 -0.14 6.31
N VAL A 249 -3.94 0.26 5.09
CA VAL A 249 -4.44 1.48 4.41
C VAL A 249 -5.94 1.39 4.13
N VAL A 250 -6.41 0.23 3.71
CA VAL A 250 -7.80 0.01 3.27
C VAL A 250 -8.78 0.21 4.43
N TYR A 251 -8.42 -0.28 5.62
CA TYR A 251 -9.21 -0.08 6.83
C TYR A 251 -9.36 1.42 7.16
N GLY A 252 -8.27 2.18 7.06
CA GLY A 252 -8.31 3.63 7.29
C GLY A 252 -9.28 4.37 6.36
N PHE A 253 -9.36 3.96 5.10
CA PHE A 253 -10.33 4.53 4.16
C PHE A 253 -11.76 4.15 4.52
N GLY A 254 -12.01 2.89 4.91
CA GLY A 254 -13.32 2.43 5.39
C GLY A 254 -13.77 3.22 6.62
N LEU A 255 -12.85 3.49 7.56
CA LEU A 255 -13.11 4.29 8.77
C LEU A 255 -13.49 5.73 8.42
N TRP A 256 -12.84 6.36 7.44
CA TRP A 256 -13.21 7.71 7.00
C TRP A 256 -14.61 7.74 6.39
N ALA A 257 -14.95 6.75 5.55
CA ALA A 257 -16.29 6.64 5.00
C ALA A 257 -17.34 6.37 6.09
N ALA A 258 -17.05 5.51 7.06
CA ALA A 258 -17.93 5.25 8.21
C ALA A 258 -18.19 6.53 9.02
N LYS A 259 -17.13 7.28 9.39
CA LYS A 259 -17.27 8.56 10.09
C LYS A 259 -18.07 9.58 9.31
N GLY A 260 -17.85 9.67 7.98
CA GLY A 260 -18.64 10.55 7.11
C GLY A 260 -20.12 10.15 7.08
N ALA A 261 -20.42 8.86 6.92
CA ALA A 261 -21.79 8.34 6.92
C ALA A 261 -22.49 8.58 8.26
N THR A 262 -21.78 8.39 9.37
CA THR A 262 -22.31 8.67 10.72
C THR A 262 -22.59 10.15 10.91
N ALA A 263 -21.68 11.04 10.49
CA ALA A 263 -21.88 12.49 10.59
C ALA A 263 -23.08 12.99 9.76
N LEU A 264 -23.40 12.30 8.67
CA LEU A 264 -24.57 12.58 7.82
C LEU A 264 -25.86 11.90 8.34
N GLY A 265 -25.82 11.15 9.44
CA GLY A 265 -26.96 10.41 9.97
C GLY A 265 -27.39 9.20 9.12
N LEU A 266 -26.54 8.77 8.18
CA LEU A 266 -26.83 7.64 7.29
C LEU A 266 -26.43 6.28 7.86
N PHE A 267 -25.62 6.27 8.91
CA PHE A 267 -25.08 5.05 9.52
C PHE A 267 -24.92 5.20 11.03
N ASP A 268 -25.36 4.17 11.76
CA ASP A 268 -25.16 4.07 13.21
C ASP A 268 -24.19 2.92 13.51
N PRO A 269 -22.95 3.21 13.93
CA PRO A 269 -21.95 2.18 14.20
C PRO A 269 -22.34 1.24 15.35
N THR A 270 -23.19 1.68 16.28
CA THR A 270 -23.59 0.86 17.43
C THR A 270 -24.51 -0.29 17.06
N GLN A 271 -25.20 -0.19 15.94
CA GLN A 271 -26.09 -1.23 15.41
C GLN A 271 -25.41 -2.22 14.48
N ASN A 272 -24.12 -2.01 14.17
CA ASN A 272 -23.36 -2.89 13.27
C ASN A 272 -22.35 -3.72 14.05
N ALA A 273 -22.42 -5.05 13.93
CA ALA A 273 -21.59 -5.97 14.70
C ALA A 273 -20.07 -5.77 14.49
N PHE A 274 -19.64 -5.35 13.30
CA PHE A 274 -18.21 -5.05 13.05
C PHE A 274 -17.78 -3.75 13.70
N TRP A 275 -18.57 -2.68 13.57
CA TRP A 275 -18.21 -1.34 14.05
C TRP A 275 -18.50 -1.12 15.53
N SER A 276 -19.32 -1.96 16.17
CA SER A 276 -19.59 -1.90 17.63
C SER A 276 -18.56 -2.67 18.45
N ASP A 277 -17.69 -3.48 17.81
CA ASP A 277 -16.64 -4.21 18.51
C ASP A 277 -15.57 -3.24 19.05
N PRO A 278 -15.29 -3.21 20.36
CA PRO A 278 -14.26 -2.35 20.95
C PRO A 278 -12.82 -2.69 20.49
N GLY A 279 -12.62 -3.78 19.79
CA GLY A 279 -11.34 -4.18 19.18
C GLY A 279 -11.04 -3.49 17.84
N HIS A 280 -12.00 -2.72 17.30
CA HIS A 280 -11.88 -2.04 15.99
C HIS A 280 -11.82 -0.51 16.07
#